data_1a49e23fb690f440c6d12a120f182997
#
_entry.id   1a49e23fb690f440c6d12a120f182997
#
_cell.length_a   1.000
_cell.length_b   1.000
_cell.length_c   1.000
_cell.angle_alpha   90.00
_cell.angle_beta   90.00
_cell.angle_gamma   90.00
#
_symmetry.space_group_name_H-M   'P 1'
#
loop_
_entity.id
_entity.type
_entity.pdbx_description
1 polymer ?
#
loop_
_entity_poly.entity_id
_entity_poly.type
_entity_poly.pdbx_seq_one_letter_code
_entity_poly.pdbx_strand_id
1 'polypeptide(L)'
;LIAVDASAIVAILLDEPGNEDYLALLMTGPSVMSPVSYWEAAVAARRSLGVVGHAELDGLLTHLGVRLEPITEITARGAVRAASLYGRHTKAGLNLGDCFSYALAKEQDGRLLYKGDDFAHTDLDPLALQ
;
A
#
# COMPACT_ATOMS: atom_id res chain seq x y z
N LEU A 1 -3.35 -0.24 -13.73
CA LEU A 1 -2.28 -0.07 -12.74
C LEU A 1 -2.68 -0.69 -11.41
N ILE A 2 -1.73 -1.34 -10.77
CA ILE A 2 -1.91 -1.88 -9.43
C ILE A 2 -1.52 -0.79 -8.44
N ALA A 3 -2.40 -0.52 -7.47
CA ALA A 3 -2.04 0.26 -6.30
C ALA A 3 -1.38 -0.67 -5.28
N VAL A 4 -0.37 -0.20 -4.57
CA VAL A 4 0.33 -1.02 -3.58
C VAL A 4 0.33 -0.33 -2.23
N ASP A 5 -0.03 -1.09 -1.19
CA ASP A 5 -0.02 -0.61 0.19
C ASP A 5 1.38 -0.75 0.80
N ALA A 6 1.65 0.06 1.81
CA ALA A 6 2.92 -0.02 2.55
C ALA A 6 3.20 -1.44 3.06
N SER A 7 2.18 -2.18 3.47
CA SER A 7 2.35 -3.53 4.02
C SER A 7 3.05 -4.49 3.06
N ALA A 8 2.72 -4.42 1.76
CA ALA A 8 3.36 -5.27 0.76
C ALA A 8 4.80 -4.84 0.49
N ILE A 9 5.05 -3.54 0.41
CA ILE A 9 6.40 -3.01 0.19
C ILE A 9 7.32 -3.34 1.36
N VAL A 10 6.84 -3.16 2.59
CA VAL A 10 7.61 -3.50 3.80
C VAL A 10 7.90 -5.00 3.84
N ALA A 11 6.95 -5.84 3.44
CA ALA A 11 7.16 -7.29 3.39
C ALA A 11 8.30 -7.65 2.44
N ILE A 12 8.38 -7.00 1.28
CA ILE A 12 9.48 -7.23 0.33
C ILE A 12 10.79 -6.72 0.91
N LEU A 13 10.77 -5.50 1.43
CA LEU A 13 11.99 -4.86 1.95
C LEU A 13 12.62 -5.64 3.11
N LEU A 14 11.78 -6.17 4.00
CA LEU A 14 12.23 -6.87 5.21
C LEU A 14 12.18 -8.39 5.08
N ASP A 15 11.98 -8.92 3.87
CA ASP A 15 11.96 -10.35 3.60
C ASP A 15 10.95 -11.11 4.48
N GLU A 16 9.75 -10.56 4.62
CA GLU A 16 8.67 -11.18 5.37
C GLU A 16 7.98 -12.28 4.56
N PRO A 17 7.28 -13.23 5.22
CA PRO A 17 6.57 -14.30 4.51
C PRO A 17 5.59 -13.75 3.46
N GLY A 18 5.57 -14.36 2.27
CA GLY A 18 4.73 -13.95 1.16
C GLY A 18 5.36 -12.92 0.23
N ASN A 19 6.52 -12.36 0.59
CA ASN A 19 7.15 -11.28 -0.18
C ASN A 19 7.46 -11.69 -1.63
N GLU A 20 7.77 -12.96 -1.86
CA GLU A 20 8.12 -13.43 -3.21
C GLU A 20 6.95 -13.30 -4.18
N ASP A 21 5.73 -13.58 -3.71
CA ASP A 21 4.52 -13.44 -4.52
C ASP A 21 4.22 -11.96 -4.81
N TYR A 22 4.39 -11.10 -3.81
CA TYR A 22 4.21 -9.65 -4.00
C TYR A 22 5.22 -9.11 -5.01
N LEU A 23 6.48 -9.52 -4.86
CA LEU A 23 7.54 -9.12 -5.78
C LEU A 23 7.22 -9.56 -7.21
N ALA A 24 6.83 -10.81 -7.39
CA ALA A 24 6.50 -11.35 -8.71
C ALA A 24 5.38 -10.54 -9.37
N LEU A 25 4.34 -10.18 -8.61
CA LEU A 25 3.23 -9.40 -9.14
C LEU A 25 3.68 -7.99 -9.54
N LEU A 26 4.47 -7.33 -8.70
CA LEU A 26 4.95 -5.97 -8.99
C LEU A 26 5.89 -5.93 -10.19
N MET A 27 6.55 -7.03 -10.52
CA MET A 27 7.41 -7.12 -11.69
C MET A 27 6.65 -7.28 -13.00
N THR A 28 5.33 -7.48 -12.95
CA THR A 28 4.53 -7.66 -14.17
C THR A 28 4.20 -6.35 -14.88
N GLY A 29 4.37 -5.21 -14.22
CA GLY A 29 4.08 -3.92 -14.83
C GLY A 29 4.17 -2.78 -13.82
N PRO A 30 3.88 -1.56 -14.26
CA PRO A 30 3.97 -0.39 -13.39
C PRO A 30 2.92 -0.42 -12.28
N SER A 31 3.27 0.18 -11.16
CA SER A 31 2.39 0.28 -10.00
C SER A 31 2.49 1.67 -9.37
N VAL A 32 1.51 2.01 -8.55
CA VAL A 32 1.43 3.31 -7.90
C VAL A 32 1.24 3.13 -6.40
N MET A 33 1.70 4.09 -5.64
CA MET A 33 1.66 4.09 -4.19
C MET A 33 1.24 5.45 -3.68
N SER A 34 0.42 5.47 -2.63
CA SER A 34 0.07 6.72 -1.96
C SER A 34 1.29 7.32 -1.26
N PRO A 35 1.47 8.65 -1.31
CA PRO A 35 2.50 9.31 -0.50
C PRO A 35 2.36 9.03 1.00
N VAL A 36 1.15 8.82 1.51
CA VAL A 36 0.94 8.42 2.91
C VAL A 36 1.51 7.04 3.17
N SER A 37 1.25 6.08 2.26
CA SER A 37 1.82 4.73 2.36
C SER A 37 3.34 4.76 2.26
N TYR A 38 3.89 5.62 1.41
CA TYR A 38 5.33 5.80 1.31
C TYR A 38 5.91 6.25 2.66
N TRP A 39 5.27 7.23 3.31
CA TRP A 39 5.70 7.70 4.62
C TRP A 39 5.68 6.55 5.64
N GLU A 40 4.62 5.76 5.66
CA GLU A 40 4.53 4.61 6.56
C GLU A 40 5.64 3.60 6.31
N ALA A 41 5.90 3.28 5.05
CA ALA A 41 6.98 2.37 4.67
C ALA A 41 8.35 2.92 5.06
N ALA A 42 8.57 4.22 4.89
CA ALA A 42 9.83 4.86 5.26
C ALA A 42 10.07 4.81 6.76
N VAL A 43 9.03 5.06 7.56
CA VAL A 43 9.11 4.96 9.02
C VAL A 43 9.43 3.52 9.45
N ALA A 44 8.76 2.54 8.85
CA ALA A 44 9.02 1.12 9.14
C ALA A 44 10.43 0.70 8.73
N ALA A 45 10.90 1.15 7.57
CA ALA A 45 12.25 0.88 7.08
C ALA A 45 13.30 1.45 8.04
N ARG A 46 13.12 2.69 8.48
CA ARG A 46 14.01 3.33 9.44
C ARG A 46 14.06 2.59 10.75
N ARG A 47 12.91 2.16 11.24
CA ARG A 47 12.81 1.43 12.50
C ARG A 47 13.56 0.10 12.45
N SER A 48 13.47 -0.62 11.33
CA SER A 48 14.04 -1.96 11.18
C SER A 48 15.48 -1.95 10.67
N LEU A 49 15.85 -1.02 9.80
CA LEU A 49 17.14 -1.00 9.10
C LEU A 49 18.05 0.15 9.52
N GLY A 50 17.57 1.04 10.39
CA GLY A 50 18.34 2.20 10.82
C GLY A 50 18.47 3.27 9.73
N VAL A 51 19.60 3.98 9.73
CA VAL A 51 19.80 5.15 8.85
C VAL A 51 19.80 4.82 7.36
N VAL A 52 20.10 3.57 6.99
CA VAL A 52 20.08 3.15 5.58
C VAL A 52 18.68 2.81 5.07
N GLY A 53 17.70 2.69 5.98
CA GLY A 53 16.35 2.21 5.62
C GLY A 53 15.68 3.04 4.54
N HIS A 54 15.80 4.37 4.60
CA HIS A 54 15.19 5.25 3.59
C HIS A 54 15.78 5.01 2.20
N ALA A 55 17.10 4.94 2.11
CA ALA A 55 17.77 4.70 0.82
C ALA A 55 17.45 3.31 0.27
N GLU A 56 17.35 2.31 1.14
CA GLU A 56 16.97 0.95 0.73
C GLU A 56 15.53 0.93 0.18
N LEU A 57 14.61 1.63 0.84
CA LEU A 57 13.24 1.76 0.36
C LEU A 57 13.19 2.44 -1.00
N ASP A 58 13.84 3.58 -1.15
CA ASP A 58 13.82 4.32 -2.41
C ASP A 58 14.41 3.50 -3.55
N GLY A 59 15.50 2.79 -3.29
CA GLY A 59 16.10 1.88 -4.26
C GLY A 59 15.15 0.76 -4.69
N LEU A 60 14.44 0.18 -3.74
CA LEU A 60 13.46 -0.86 -4.01
C LEU A 60 12.31 -0.33 -4.88
N LEU A 61 11.74 0.82 -4.53
CA LEU A 61 10.63 1.39 -5.29
C LEU A 61 11.05 1.70 -6.73
N THR A 62 12.25 2.25 -6.91
CA THR A 62 12.79 2.51 -8.25
C THR A 62 12.96 1.21 -9.04
N HIS A 63 13.54 0.20 -8.41
CA HIS A 63 13.76 -1.11 -9.06
C HIS A 63 12.44 -1.76 -9.49
N LEU A 64 11.41 -1.64 -8.66
CA LEU A 64 10.09 -2.24 -8.94
C LEU A 64 9.23 -1.40 -9.88
N GLY A 65 9.62 -0.18 -10.20
CA GLY A 65 8.80 0.71 -11.02
C GLY A 65 7.56 1.22 -10.28
N VAL A 66 7.63 1.32 -8.96
CA VAL A 66 6.54 1.90 -8.15
C VAL A 66 6.73 3.41 -8.11
N ARG A 67 5.72 4.16 -8.53
CA ARG A 67 5.77 5.62 -8.42
C ARG A 67 4.75 6.12 -7.41
N LEU A 68 5.05 7.25 -6.80
CA LEU A 68 4.12 7.90 -5.88
C LEU A 68 3.10 8.69 -6.69
N GLU A 69 1.82 8.45 -6.41
CA GLU A 69 0.73 9.17 -7.06
C GLU A 69 0.32 10.35 -6.19
N PRO A 70 0.30 11.59 -6.71
CA PRO A 70 -0.09 12.74 -5.90
C PRO A 70 -1.48 12.58 -5.30
N ILE A 71 -1.63 13.04 -4.06
CA ILE A 71 -2.93 13.08 -3.38
C ILE A 71 -3.69 14.32 -3.87
N THR A 72 -4.83 14.10 -4.49
CA THR A 72 -5.71 15.18 -4.93
C THR A 72 -6.84 15.38 -3.93
N GLU A 73 -7.65 16.43 -4.15
CA GLU A 73 -8.86 16.60 -3.34
C GLU A 73 -9.79 15.40 -3.47
N ILE A 74 -9.89 14.82 -4.66
CA ILE A 74 -10.72 13.63 -4.89
C ILE A 74 -10.21 12.46 -4.05
N THR A 75 -8.89 12.26 -4.02
CA THR A 75 -8.28 11.19 -3.21
C THR A 75 -8.57 11.41 -1.72
N ALA A 76 -8.42 12.64 -1.23
CA ALA A 76 -8.67 12.95 0.17
C ALA A 76 -10.13 12.69 0.54
N ARG A 77 -11.07 13.08 -0.31
CA ARG A 77 -12.50 12.81 -0.08
C ARG A 77 -12.79 11.32 -0.12
N GLY A 78 -12.15 10.58 -1.01
CA GLY A 78 -12.25 9.13 -1.06
C GLY A 78 -11.73 8.46 0.21
N ALA A 79 -10.65 8.98 0.79
CA ALA A 79 -10.11 8.47 2.05
C ALA A 79 -11.06 8.74 3.22
N VAL A 80 -11.71 9.90 3.26
CA VAL A 80 -12.74 10.20 4.26
C VAL A 80 -13.91 9.24 4.15
N ARG A 81 -14.36 8.96 2.92
CA ARG A 81 -15.43 8.00 2.67
C ARG A 81 -15.02 6.60 3.16
N ALA A 82 -13.78 6.19 2.89
CA ALA A 82 -13.25 4.92 3.37
C ALA A 82 -13.27 4.84 4.90
N ALA A 83 -12.90 5.92 5.58
CA ALA A 83 -12.95 5.99 7.04
C ALA A 83 -14.38 5.83 7.56
N SER A 84 -15.37 6.41 6.87
CA SER A 84 -16.78 6.28 7.25
C SER A 84 -17.29 4.85 7.08
N LEU A 85 -16.93 4.19 5.98
CA LEU A 85 -17.43 2.85 5.65
C LEU A 85 -16.65 1.73 6.32
N TYR A 86 -15.35 1.89 6.47
CA TYR A 86 -14.44 0.81 6.85
C TYR A 86 -13.43 1.21 7.92
N GLY A 87 -13.61 2.33 8.59
CA GLY A 87 -12.67 2.84 9.58
C GLY A 87 -12.58 2.01 10.86
N ARG A 88 -11.94 2.58 11.87
CA ARG A 88 -11.61 1.89 13.14
C ARG A 88 -12.81 1.36 13.88
N HIS A 89 -14.00 1.91 13.66
CA HIS A 89 -15.25 1.49 14.29
C HIS A 89 -15.91 0.30 13.58
N THR A 90 -15.34 -0.19 12.50
CA THR A 90 -15.91 -1.29 11.69
C THR A 90 -15.05 -2.53 11.77
N LYS A 91 -15.55 -3.64 11.20
CA LYS A 91 -14.82 -4.90 11.15
C LYS A 91 -13.51 -4.78 10.36
N ALA A 92 -13.49 -3.98 9.29
CA ALA A 92 -12.29 -3.76 8.51
C ALA A 92 -11.22 -3.03 9.32
N GLY A 93 -11.63 -2.06 10.13
CA GLY A 93 -10.73 -1.36 11.04
C GLY A 93 -9.61 -0.58 10.35
N LEU A 94 -9.88 0.00 9.18
CA LEU A 94 -8.86 0.72 8.42
C LEU A 94 -8.31 1.91 9.20
N ASN A 95 -6.99 2.04 9.24
CA ASN A 95 -6.33 3.21 9.81
C ASN A 95 -6.18 4.31 8.72
N LEU A 96 -5.52 5.41 9.08
CA LEU A 96 -5.32 6.54 8.16
C LEU A 96 -4.66 6.11 6.85
N GLY A 97 -3.53 5.41 6.95
CA GLY A 97 -2.79 4.98 5.76
C GLY A 97 -3.59 4.04 4.89
N ASP A 98 -4.32 3.11 5.51
CA ASP A 98 -5.19 2.17 4.79
C ASP A 98 -6.26 2.91 4.01
N CYS A 99 -6.84 3.96 4.57
CA CYS A 99 -7.87 4.75 3.88
C CYS A 99 -7.32 5.41 2.62
N PHE A 100 -6.07 5.88 2.65
CA PHE A 100 -5.44 6.47 1.47
C PHE A 100 -5.07 5.40 0.43
N SER A 101 -4.62 4.23 0.85
CA SER A 101 -4.40 3.10 -0.08
C SER A 101 -5.70 2.68 -0.74
N TYR A 102 -6.79 2.60 0.03
CA TYR A 102 -8.12 2.29 -0.51
C TYR A 102 -8.54 3.32 -1.55
N ALA A 103 -8.45 4.61 -1.21
CA ALA A 103 -8.86 5.68 -2.12
C ALA A 103 -8.05 5.65 -3.42
N LEU A 104 -6.74 5.43 -3.34
CA LEU A 104 -5.90 5.32 -4.51
C LEU A 104 -6.31 4.13 -5.39
N ALA A 105 -6.54 2.97 -4.78
CA ALA A 105 -6.97 1.78 -5.51
C ALA A 105 -8.28 2.03 -6.26
N LYS A 106 -9.24 2.70 -5.62
CA LYS A 106 -10.53 3.02 -6.26
C LYS A 106 -10.37 3.99 -7.43
N GLU A 107 -9.40 4.88 -7.38
CA GLU A 107 -9.10 5.80 -8.50
C GLU A 107 -8.42 5.09 -9.66
N GLN A 108 -7.75 3.98 -9.41
CA GLN A 108 -7.13 3.18 -10.46
C GLN A 108 -8.16 2.20 -11.04
N ASP A 109 -8.08 0.94 -10.70
CA ASP A 109 -9.03 -0.06 -11.23
C ASP A 109 -9.60 -0.95 -10.12
N GLY A 110 -9.53 -0.49 -8.88
CA GLY A 110 -10.06 -1.20 -7.72
C GLY A 110 -9.16 -2.31 -7.21
N ARG A 111 -7.92 -2.39 -7.66
CA ARG A 111 -6.98 -3.46 -7.30
C ARG A 111 -5.90 -2.91 -6.38
N LEU A 112 -5.72 -3.59 -5.25
CA LEU A 112 -4.73 -3.20 -4.24
C LEU A 112 -3.91 -4.42 -3.84
N LEU A 113 -2.58 -4.29 -3.92
CA LEU A 113 -1.68 -5.28 -3.35
C LEU A 113 -1.39 -4.91 -1.90
N TYR A 114 -1.68 -5.83 -0.99
CA TYR A 114 -1.52 -5.62 0.45
C TYR A 114 -1.21 -6.94 1.16
N LYS A 115 -0.62 -6.84 2.35
CA LYS A 115 -0.42 -7.95 3.26
C LYS A 115 -1.37 -7.81 4.45
N GLY A 116 -1.97 -8.92 4.89
CA GLY A 116 -2.87 -8.94 6.04
C GLY A 116 -4.33 -9.01 5.62
N ASP A 117 -5.23 -8.79 6.58
CA ASP A 117 -6.66 -9.03 6.40
C ASP A 117 -7.50 -7.74 6.32
N ASP A 118 -6.90 -6.58 6.54
CA ASP A 118 -7.65 -5.33 6.73
C ASP A 118 -8.56 -5.01 5.54
N PHE A 119 -8.05 -5.15 4.33
CA PHE A 119 -8.81 -4.81 3.12
C PHE A 119 -9.77 -5.92 2.68
N ALA A 120 -9.69 -7.12 3.28
CA ALA A 120 -10.57 -8.22 2.94
C ALA A 120 -12.03 -7.94 3.30
N HIS A 121 -12.27 -7.01 4.23
CA HIS A 121 -13.63 -6.63 4.66
C HIS A 121 -14.13 -5.36 3.97
N THR A 122 -13.51 -4.99 2.84
CA THR A 122 -13.91 -3.85 2.02
C THR A 122 -14.46 -4.34 0.68
N ASP A 123 -14.87 -3.40 -0.16
CA ASP A 123 -15.36 -3.71 -1.50
C ASP A 123 -14.26 -3.74 -2.58
N LEU A 124 -12.99 -3.68 -2.18
CA LEU A 124 -11.89 -3.81 -3.14
C LEU A 124 -11.82 -5.24 -3.67
N ASP A 125 -11.47 -5.37 -4.97
CA ASP A 125 -11.19 -6.67 -5.55
C ASP A 125 -9.93 -7.24 -4.90
N PRO A 126 -9.99 -8.42 -4.29
CA PRO A 126 -8.79 -9.02 -3.76
C PRO A 126 -7.85 -9.40 -4.89
N LEU A 127 -6.59 -9.01 -4.78
CA LEU A 127 -5.57 -9.63 -5.59
C LEU A 127 -5.33 -11.02 -5.00
N ALA A 128 -5.38 -12.05 -5.84
CA ALA A 128 -5.42 -13.44 -5.40
C ALA A 128 -4.06 -13.93 -4.87
N LEU A 129 -3.45 -13.17 -3.99
CA LEU A 129 -2.20 -13.53 -3.33
C LEU A 129 -2.52 -13.87 -1.87
N GLN A 130 -3.10 -15.01 -1.70
CA GLN A 130 -3.49 -15.50 -0.38
C GLN A 130 -2.48 -16.53 0.11
#